data_263ff8970383259f29ed41081677cfb2
#
_entry.id   263ff8970383259f29ed41081677cfb2
#
_cell.length_a   1.000
_cell.length_b   1.000
_cell.length_c   1.000
_cell.angle_alpha   90.00
_cell.angle_beta   90.00
_cell.angle_gamma   90.00
#
_symmetry.space_group_name_H-M   'P 1'
#
loop_
_entity.id
_entity.type
_entity.pdbx_description
1 polymer ?
#
loop_
_entity_poly.entity_id
_entity_poly.type
_entity_poly.pdbx_seq_one_letter_code
_entity_poly.pdbx_strand_id
1 'polypeptide(L)'
;MNDNVQLLDAADVSRTVARIAHQIIEKTALDESSSKRVILLGIPTRGSHLAHRLASKIAEFSGISPEVGSLDITLYRDDLRQRPPRPMGETQIPRAGIDGALVILVDDVLFSGRTVRAALDALRDIGRPDIIQLAVLVDRGHRELPILSLIHI
;
A
#
# COMPACT_ATOMS: atom_id res chain seq x y z
N MET A 1 -7.43 -1.73 -32.33
CA MET A 1 -7.35 -3.04 -31.68
C MET A 1 -6.74 -2.88 -30.31
N ASN A 2 -7.50 -3.18 -29.30
CA ASN A 2 -6.97 -3.21 -27.94
C ASN A 2 -6.37 -4.58 -27.69
N ASP A 3 -5.06 -4.70 -27.88
CA ASP A 3 -4.34 -5.90 -27.49
C ASP A 3 -4.17 -5.89 -25.98
N ASN A 4 -5.23 -6.28 -25.26
CA ASN A 4 -5.15 -6.49 -23.83
C ASN A 4 -4.43 -7.81 -23.56
N VAL A 5 -3.15 -7.71 -23.20
CA VAL A 5 -2.39 -8.86 -22.74
C VAL A 5 -2.60 -9.01 -21.24
N GLN A 6 -3.19 -10.12 -20.85
CA GLN A 6 -3.34 -10.45 -19.44
C GLN A 6 -2.01 -10.97 -18.89
N LEU A 7 -1.32 -10.16 -18.10
CA LEU A 7 -0.03 -10.51 -17.50
C LEU A 7 -0.20 -11.46 -16.30
N LEU A 8 -1.29 -11.30 -15.55
CA LEU A 8 -1.57 -12.08 -14.34
C LEU A 8 -3.03 -12.51 -14.36
N ASP A 9 -3.29 -13.80 -14.20
CA ASP A 9 -4.64 -14.32 -13.97
C ASP A 9 -4.99 -14.29 -12.47
N ALA A 10 -6.20 -14.70 -12.12
CA ALA A 10 -6.66 -14.70 -10.73
C ALA A 10 -5.79 -15.59 -9.83
N ALA A 11 -5.31 -16.73 -10.34
CA ALA A 11 -4.44 -17.63 -9.59
C ALA A 11 -3.05 -17.01 -9.37
N ASP A 12 -2.53 -16.32 -10.38
CA ASP A 12 -1.24 -15.60 -10.27
C ASP A 12 -1.33 -14.48 -9.24
N VAL A 13 -2.42 -13.70 -9.25
CA VAL A 13 -2.65 -12.64 -8.26
C VAL A 13 -2.73 -13.22 -6.85
N SER A 14 -3.44 -14.33 -6.68
CA SER A 14 -3.56 -14.98 -5.37
C SER A 14 -2.20 -15.45 -4.84
N ARG A 15 -1.38 -16.06 -5.69
CA ARG A 15 -0.02 -16.48 -5.31
C ARG A 15 0.87 -15.30 -4.98
N THR A 16 0.75 -14.22 -5.73
CA THR A 16 1.51 -12.98 -5.51
C THR A 16 1.14 -12.34 -4.17
N VAL A 17 -0.17 -12.24 -3.88
CA VAL A 17 -0.64 -11.70 -2.60
C VAL A 17 -0.09 -12.54 -1.43
N ALA A 18 -0.13 -13.87 -1.54
CA ALA A 18 0.42 -14.75 -0.52
C ALA A 18 1.93 -14.53 -0.33
N ARG A 19 2.67 -14.39 -1.42
CA ARG A 19 4.12 -14.14 -1.37
C ARG A 19 4.43 -12.79 -0.74
N ILE A 20 3.71 -11.75 -1.11
CA ILE A 20 3.89 -10.41 -0.52
C ILE A 20 3.57 -10.46 0.98
N ALA A 21 2.52 -11.16 1.38
CA ALA A 21 2.19 -11.35 2.79
C ALA A 21 3.35 -12.00 3.57
N HIS A 22 3.95 -13.04 3.04
CA HIS A 22 5.13 -13.68 3.65
C HIS A 22 6.32 -12.71 3.74
N GLN A 23 6.57 -11.92 2.70
CA GLN A 23 7.63 -10.93 2.72
C GLN A 23 7.40 -9.84 3.76
N ILE A 24 6.15 -9.40 3.92
CA ILE A 24 5.81 -8.42 4.96
C ILE A 24 6.06 -9.00 6.34
N ILE A 25 5.62 -10.23 6.61
CA ILE A 25 5.86 -10.89 7.88
C ILE A 25 7.35 -10.97 8.19
N GLU A 26 8.14 -11.39 7.22
CA GLU A 26 9.59 -11.53 7.36
C GLU A 26 10.27 -10.19 7.60
N LYS A 27 9.96 -9.17 6.78
CA LYS A 27 10.64 -7.87 6.86
C LYS A 27 10.25 -7.05 8.07
N THR A 28 9.04 -7.21 8.56
CA THR A 28 8.54 -6.45 9.71
C THR A 28 8.73 -7.20 11.02
N ALA A 29 9.22 -8.44 10.97
CA ALA A 29 9.29 -9.33 12.12
C ALA A 29 7.95 -9.36 12.86
N LEU A 30 6.86 -9.49 12.10
CA LEU A 30 5.50 -9.50 12.62
C LEU A 30 5.25 -10.83 13.31
N ASP A 31 5.91 -11.01 14.43
CA ASP A 31 5.78 -12.14 15.33
C ASP A 31 5.57 -11.61 16.74
N GLU A 32 5.45 -12.51 17.70
CA GLU A 32 5.23 -12.16 19.09
C GLU A 32 6.36 -11.32 19.70
N SER A 33 7.52 -11.25 19.05
CA SER A 33 8.67 -10.48 19.53
C SER A 33 8.65 -9.02 19.08
N SER A 34 7.84 -8.68 18.07
CA SER A 34 7.77 -7.32 17.55
C SER A 34 6.88 -6.45 18.42
N SER A 35 7.44 -5.35 18.95
CA SER A 35 6.69 -4.36 19.70
C SER A 35 6.10 -3.25 18.85
N LYS A 36 6.46 -3.17 17.56
CA LYS A 36 6.03 -2.09 16.68
C LYS A 36 4.72 -2.45 15.99
N ARG A 37 3.77 -1.52 16.05
CA ARG A 37 2.50 -1.69 15.35
C ARG A 37 2.73 -1.64 13.84
N VAL A 38 2.12 -2.55 13.10
CA VAL A 38 2.14 -2.59 11.64
C VAL A 38 0.76 -2.22 11.12
N ILE A 39 0.71 -1.22 10.24
CA ILE A 39 -0.53 -0.71 9.65
C ILE A 39 -0.41 -0.79 8.14
N LEU A 40 -1.39 -1.42 7.49
CA LEU A 40 -1.50 -1.43 6.03
C LEU A 40 -2.46 -0.31 5.61
N LEU A 41 -1.98 0.64 4.84
CA LEU A 41 -2.80 1.71 4.28
C LEU A 41 -2.88 1.54 2.77
N GLY A 42 -4.06 1.18 2.29
CA GLY A 42 -4.32 1.04 0.87
C GLY A 42 -4.63 2.38 0.22
N ILE A 43 -4.08 2.60 -0.95
CA ILE A 43 -4.41 3.78 -1.77
C ILE A 43 -5.65 3.43 -2.59
N PRO A 44 -6.81 4.10 -2.31
CA PRO A 44 -8.05 3.79 -3.01
C PRO A 44 -7.92 3.96 -4.53
N THR A 45 -8.63 3.17 -5.31
CA THR A 45 -9.61 2.15 -4.89
C THR A 45 -9.00 0.78 -4.74
N ARG A 46 -8.15 0.37 -5.64
CA ARG A 46 -7.59 -0.98 -5.75
C ARG A 46 -6.63 -1.32 -4.62
N GLY A 47 -5.84 -0.34 -4.19
CA GLY A 47 -4.92 -0.52 -3.08
C GLY A 47 -5.64 -0.86 -1.77
N SER A 48 -6.83 -0.31 -1.55
CA SER A 48 -7.63 -0.63 -0.36
C SER A 48 -8.08 -2.09 -0.36
N HIS A 49 -8.58 -2.60 -1.48
CA HIS A 49 -8.95 -4.00 -1.60
C HIS A 49 -7.74 -4.92 -1.40
N LEU A 50 -6.62 -4.55 -2.00
CA LEU A 50 -5.37 -5.31 -1.89
C LEU A 50 -4.86 -5.32 -0.44
N ALA A 51 -4.96 -4.20 0.27
CA ALA A 51 -4.56 -4.10 1.68
C ALA A 51 -5.38 -5.06 2.56
N HIS A 52 -6.68 -5.14 2.34
CA HIS A 52 -7.54 -6.09 3.07
C HIS A 52 -7.17 -7.54 2.76
N ARG A 53 -6.89 -7.88 1.51
CA ARG A 53 -6.46 -9.22 1.13
C ARG A 53 -5.11 -9.58 1.78
N LEU A 54 -4.17 -8.65 1.78
CA LEU A 54 -2.87 -8.84 2.42
C LEU A 54 -3.02 -9.04 3.93
N ALA A 55 -3.85 -8.23 4.59
CA ALA A 55 -4.11 -8.37 6.02
C ALA A 55 -4.68 -9.75 6.36
N SER A 56 -5.62 -10.25 5.56
CA SER A 56 -6.19 -11.58 5.74
C SER A 56 -5.14 -12.68 5.61
N LYS A 57 -4.26 -12.58 4.63
CA LYS A 57 -3.18 -13.56 4.44
C LYS A 57 -2.12 -13.47 5.53
N ILE A 58 -1.79 -12.27 5.98
CA ILE A 58 -0.85 -12.09 7.11
C ILE A 58 -1.42 -12.74 8.37
N ALA A 59 -2.70 -12.52 8.65
CA ALA A 59 -3.36 -13.15 9.80
C ALA A 59 -3.37 -14.68 9.69
N GLU A 60 -3.63 -15.21 8.49
CA GLU A 60 -3.64 -16.66 8.24
C GLU A 60 -2.25 -17.28 8.48
N PHE A 61 -1.18 -16.62 8.03
CA PHE A 61 0.17 -17.17 8.10
C PHE A 61 0.89 -16.90 9.41
N SER A 62 0.63 -15.77 10.06
CA SER A 62 1.33 -15.37 11.28
C SER A 62 0.50 -15.47 12.55
N GLY A 63 -0.81 -15.58 12.43
CA GLY A 63 -1.72 -15.50 13.58
C GLY A 63 -1.93 -14.08 14.11
N ILE A 64 -1.28 -13.08 13.52
CA ILE A 64 -1.39 -11.67 13.93
C ILE A 64 -2.12 -10.89 12.85
N SER A 65 -3.19 -10.18 13.24
CA SER A 65 -3.96 -9.35 12.33
C SER A 65 -3.40 -7.92 12.35
N PRO A 66 -2.78 -7.45 11.26
CA PRO A 66 -2.35 -6.07 11.19
C PRO A 66 -3.57 -5.14 11.08
N GLU A 67 -3.41 -3.91 11.52
CA GLU A 67 -4.42 -2.88 11.32
C GLU A 67 -4.46 -2.48 9.86
N VAL A 68 -5.65 -2.19 9.35
CA VAL A 68 -5.86 -1.82 7.93
C VAL A 68 -6.62 -0.51 7.86
N GLY A 69 -6.20 0.32 6.95
CA GLY A 69 -6.90 1.56 6.65
C GLY A 69 -6.78 1.90 5.18
N SER A 70 -7.29 3.04 4.81
CA SER A 70 -7.15 3.59 3.46
C SER A 70 -6.76 5.06 3.52
N LEU A 71 -6.02 5.48 2.50
CA LEU A 71 -5.44 6.82 2.43
C LEU A 71 -5.82 7.47 1.11
N ASP A 72 -6.75 8.43 1.16
CA ASP A 72 -7.11 9.19 -0.02
C ASP A 72 -6.03 10.24 -0.31
N ILE A 73 -5.49 10.19 -1.51
CA ILE A 73 -4.43 11.09 -1.96
C ILE A 73 -4.92 12.17 -2.93
N THR A 74 -6.23 12.27 -3.16
CA THR A 74 -6.79 13.14 -4.21
C THR A 74 -6.32 14.58 -4.08
N LEU A 75 -6.31 15.14 -2.87
CA LEU A 75 -5.90 16.52 -2.62
C LEU A 75 -4.40 16.75 -2.72
N TYR A 76 -3.60 15.69 -2.75
CA TYR A 76 -2.14 15.75 -2.73
C TYR A 76 -1.51 15.48 -4.10
N ARG A 77 -2.34 15.18 -5.10
CA ARG A 77 -1.86 14.92 -6.45
C ARG A 77 -1.38 16.21 -7.09
N ASP A 78 -0.24 16.14 -7.77
CA ASP A 78 0.37 17.28 -8.45
C ASP A 78 -0.34 17.65 -9.77
N ASP A 79 -1.25 16.80 -10.26
CA ASP A 79 -2.01 17.03 -11.49
C ASP A 79 -3.44 17.60 -11.25
N LEU A 80 -3.75 18.05 -10.03
CA LEU A 80 -5.08 18.57 -9.69
C LEU A 80 -5.55 19.73 -10.60
N ARG A 81 -4.61 20.54 -11.09
CA ARG A 81 -4.91 21.66 -11.99
C ARG A 81 -5.13 21.23 -13.43
N GLN A 82 -4.68 20.05 -13.80
CA GLN A 82 -4.70 19.54 -15.17
C GLN A 82 -5.87 18.59 -15.44
N ARG A 83 -6.42 18.02 -14.39
CA ARG A 83 -7.54 17.07 -14.48
C ARG A 83 -8.61 17.44 -13.46
N PRO A 84 -9.90 17.30 -13.83
CA PRO A 84 -10.95 17.50 -12.84
C PRO A 84 -10.75 16.54 -11.66
N PRO A 85 -10.92 17.01 -10.42
CA PRO A 85 -10.77 16.15 -9.25
C PRO A 85 -11.82 15.06 -9.29
N ARG A 86 -11.37 13.82 -9.07
CA ARG A 86 -12.28 12.70 -8.82
C ARG A 86 -12.99 12.92 -7.48
N PRO A 87 -14.19 12.35 -7.28
CA PRO A 87 -14.79 12.34 -5.95
C PRO A 87 -13.78 11.83 -4.94
N MET A 88 -13.63 12.54 -3.84
CA MET A 88 -12.73 12.14 -2.78
C MET A 88 -13.20 10.82 -2.17
N GLY A 89 -12.30 9.83 -2.10
CA GLY A 89 -12.51 8.65 -1.32
C GLY A 89 -12.44 8.98 0.17
N GLU A 90 -12.74 8.02 0.99
CA GLU A 90 -12.68 8.18 2.43
C GLU A 90 -11.32 7.75 2.95
N THR A 91 -10.62 8.64 3.66
CA THR A 91 -9.42 8.27 4.41
C THR A 91 -9.87 7.66 5.73
N GLN A 92 -9.48 6.41 5.96
CA GLN A 92 -9.78 5.69 7.18
C GLN A 92 -8.48 5.29 7.86
N ILE A 93 -8.21 5.91 9.00
CA ILE A 93 -7.02 5.66 9.79
C ILE A 93 -7.43 4.91 11.05
N PRO A 94 -6.61 3.95 11.54
CA PRO A 94 -6.88 3.29 12.80
C PRO A 94 -7.08 4.29 13.94
N ARG A 95 -7.96 3.94 14.88
CA ARG A 95 -8.34 4.84 15.98
C ARG A 95 -7.15 5.32 16.80
N ALA A 96 -6.13 4.47 16.95
CA ALA A 96 -4.90 4.81 17.67
C ALA A 96 -3.94 5.71 16.88
N GLY A 97 -4.26 6.05 15.63
CA GLY A 97 -3.40 6.85 14.77
C GLY A 97 -2.26 6.05 14.17
N ILE A 98 -1.29 6.76 13.60
CA ILE A 98 -0.14 6.14 12.94
C ILE A 98 1.20 6.50 13.59
N ASP A 99 1.21 7.31 14.63
CA ASP A 99 2.45 7.76 15.28
C ASP A 99 3.23 6.56 15.82
N GLY A 100 4.53 6.53 15.53
CA GLY A 100 5.41 5.46 15.99
C GLY A 100 5.22 4.12 15.30
N ALA A 101 4.27 4.01 14.38
CA ALA A 101 3.97 2.75 13.70
C ALA A 101 4.87 2.52 12.49
N LEU A 102 4.92 1.28 12.04
CA LEU A 102 5.43 0.91 10.73
C LEU A 102 4.23 0.89 9.77
N VAL A 103 4.21 1.82 8.84
CA VAL A 103 3.15 1.95 7.83
C VAL A 103 3.61 1.30 6.54
N ILE A 104 2.78 0.43 5.99
CA ILE A 104 2.99 -0.14 4.66
C ILE A 104 1.92 0.44 3.74
N LEU A 105 2.35 1.28 2.80
CA LEU A 105 1.49 1.77 1.73
C LEU A 105 1.27 0.65 0.73
N VAL A 106 0.03 0.42 0.36
CA VAL A 106 -0.35 -0.68 -0.54
C VAL A 106 -1.04 -0.10 -1.77
N ASP A 107 -0.53 -0.46 -2.93
CA ASP A 107 -1.14 -0.10 -4.21
C ASP A 107 -0.98 -1.27 -5.21
N ASP A 108 -1.71 -1.20 -6.32
CA ASP A 108 -1.66 -2.24 -7.33
C ASP A 108 -0.42 -2.10 -8.24
N VAL A 109 -0.15 -0.90 -8.73
CA VAL A 109 0.92 -0.65 -9.70
C VAL A 109 1.80 0.53 -9.28
N LEU A 110 3.10 0.32 -9.30
CA LEU A 110 4.09 1.39 -9.17
C LEU A 110 4.58 1.78 -10.56
N PHE A 111 4.42 3.05 -10.88
CA PHE A 111 4.78 3.60 -12.19
C PHE A 111 5.78 4.75 -12.03
N SER A 112 5.34 6.02 -12.16
CA SER A 112 6.23 7.18 -12.07
C SER A 112 6.72 7.48 -10.65
N GLY A 113 6.00 7.04 -9.65
CA GLY A 113 6.22 7.36 -8.24
C GLY A 113 5.42 8.55 -7.74
N ARG A 114 4.66 9.23 -8.60
CA ARG A 114 3.89 10.43 -8.23
C ARG A 114 2.76 10.12 -7.24
N THR A 115 2.10 8.98 -7.40
CA THR A 115 1.06 8.52 -6.47
C THR A 115 1.65 8.28 -5.08
N VAL A 116 2.81 7.64 -5.00
CA VAL A 116 3.50 7.38 -3.74
C VAL A 116 3.94 8.68 -3.07
N ARG A 117 4.44 9.63 -3.84
CA ARG A 117 4.80 10.95 -3.32
C ARG A 117 3.59 11.64 -2.70
N ALA A 118 2.45 11.63 -3.39
CA ALA A 118 1.21 12.18 -2.86
C ALA A 118 0.79 11.49 -1.56
N ALA A 119 0.94 10.17 -1.49
CA ALA A 119 0.66 9.41 -0.28
C ALA A 119 1.58 9.79 0.88
N LEU A 120 2.87 10.01 0.62
CA LEU A 120 3.82 10.45 1.65
C LEU A 120 3.45 11.84 2.17
N ASP A 121 3.03 12.76 1.30
CA ASP A 121 2.59 14.10 1.70
C ASP A 121 1.30 14.02 2.54
N ALA A 122 0.36 13.15 2.16
CA ALA A 122 -0.87 12.93 2.92
C ALA A 122 -0.58 12.37 4.31
N LEU A 123 0.34 11.41 4.42
CA LEU A 123 0.73 10.83 5.70
C LEU A 123 1.31 11.88 6.66
N ARG A 124 2.08 12.81 6.12
CA ARG A 124 2.70 13.86 6.94
C ARG A 124 1.67 14.73 7.64
N ASP A 125 0.50 14.94 7.04
CA ASP A 125 -0.58 15.70 7.63
C ASP A 125 -1.38 14.91 8.67
N ILE A 126 -1.25 13.57 8.69
CA ILE A 126 -2.00 12.68 9.58
C ILE A 126 -1.21 12.35 10.84
N GLY A 127 0.10 12.16 10.72
CA GLY A 127 0.92 11.79 11.86
C GLY A 127 2.36 11.51 11.47
N ARG A 128 3.09 10.89 12.40
CA ARG A 128 4.52 10.58 12.22
C ARG A 128 4.79 9.10 12.45
N PRO A 129 4.63 8.27 11.44
CA PRO A 129 5.08 6.88 11.53
C PRO A 129 6.61 6.83 11.64
N ASP A 130 7.13 5.80 12.28
CA ASP A 130 8.58 5.61 12.38
C ASP A 130 9.17 5.12 11.06
N ILE A 131 8.46 4.27 10.37
CA ILE A 131 8.92 3.66 9.11
C ILE A 131 7.75 3.63 8.14
N ILE A 132 8.04 3.95 6.88
CA ILE A 132 7.09 3.82 5.77
C ILE A 132 7.71 2.90 4.73
N GLN A 133 6.99 1.84 4.37
CA GLN A 133 7.37 0.91 3.31
C GLN A 133 6.29 0.90 2.25
N LEU A 134 6.62 0.42 1.06
CA LEU A 134 5.72 0.33 -0.07
C LEU A 134 5.61 -1.12 -0.53
N ALA A 135 4.39 -1.60 -0.64
CA ALA A 135 4.06 -2.89 -1.22
C ALA A 135 3.17 -2.69 -2.44
N VAL A 136 3.60 -3.21 -3.58
CA VAL A 136 2.84 -3.14 -4.83
C VAL A 136 2.75 -4.50 -5.48
N LEU A 137 1.65 -4.72 -6.19
CA LEU A 137 1.44 -5.95 -6.94
C LEU A 137 2.40 -6.03 -8.12
N VAL A 138 2.54 -4.93 -8.85
CA VAL A 138 3.38 -4.84 -10.04
C VAL A 138 4.21 -3.56 -10.00
N ASP A 139 5.51 -3.69 -10.21
CA ASP A 139 6.40 -2.56 -10.48
C ASP A 139 6.60 -2.45 -11.99
N ARG A 140 6.02 -1.43 -12.58
CA ARG A 140 6.03 -1.23 -14.02
C ARG A 140 7.32 -0.60 -14.54
N GLY A 141 8.12 0.00 -13.65
CA GLY A 141 9.26 0.82 -14.06
C GLY A 141 8.84 2.21 -14.51
N HIS A 142 9.66 2.85 -15.31
CA HIS A 142 9.43 4.20 -15.85
C HIS A 142 9.25 5.27 -14.77
N ARG A 143 10.16 5.27 -13.78
CA ARG A 143 10.13 6.23 -12.69
C ARG A 143 10.38 7.66 -13.17
N GLU A 144 9.63 8.59 -12.60
CA GLU A 144 9.93 10.03 -12.68
C GLU A 144 10.47 10.54 -11.35
N LEU A 145 10.18 9.83 -10.26
CA LEU A 145 10.66 10.13 -8.91
C LEU A 145 11.46 8.92 -8.40
N PRO A 146 12.49 9.14 -7.54
CA PRO A 146 13.34 8.06 -7.04
C PRO A 146 12.65 7.24 -5.94
N ILE A 147 11.55 6.60 -6.27
CA ILE A 147 10.77 5.76 -5.37
C ILE A 147 11.04 4.30 -5.71
N LEU A 148 11.28 3.49 -4.68
CA LEU A 148 11.54 2.07 -4.81
C LEU A 148 10.59 1.29 -3.90
N SER A 149 9.97 0.25 -4.45
CA SER A 149 9.22 -0.71 -3.66
C SER A 149 10.20 -1.73 -3.08
N LEU A 150 10.07 -2.02 -1.80
CA LEU A 150 10.85 -3.08 -1.14
C LEU A 150 10.15 -4.43 -1.22
N ILE A 151 8.87 -4.44 -1.55
CA ILE A 151 8.02 -5.62 -1.57
C ILE A 151 7.20 -5.58 -2.87
N HIS A 152 7.61 -6.40 -3.84
CA HIS A 152 6.94 -6.44 -5.15
C HIS A 152 7.27 -7.72 -5.90
N ILE A 153 6.61 -7.90 -7.01
CA ILE A 153 7.00 -8.87 -8.03
C ILE A 153 7.99 -8.24 -8.98
#